data_3def52de13b4c3e6eacc81f8b07da180
#
_entry.id   3def52de13b4c3e6eacc81f8b07da180
#
_cell.length_a   1.000
_cell.length_b   1.000
_cell.length_c   1.000
_cell.angle_alpha   90.00
_cell.angle_beta   90.00
_cell.angle_gamma   90.00
#
_symmetry.space_group_name_H-M   'P 1'
#
loop_
_entity.id
_entity.type
_entity.pdbx_description
1 polymer ?
#
loop_
_entity_poly.entity_id
_entity_poly.type
_entity_poly.pdbx_seq_one_letter_code
_entity_poly.pdbx_strand_id
1 'polypeptide(L)'
;GDVYKRQEIILDDEGIKSTIVLFGGARILEPEKRHQAHTKALADLSKYYDEARLFAKKITLASDGYTNVIVTGGGPGVMEAGNRGAKDAGGRSIGLNIVLPHEQAPNVYVTPELCFNFHYFAMRKMHFLMRASAICIFPGGFGTLDEMFESLTLIQTGRMAPVPVLLFGEAFWRSIVNWDGLVDSGTIAEEDLNLIKFVETADEALEAINEWQF
;
A
#
# COMPACT_ATOMS: atom_id res chain seq x y z
N GLY A 1 8.28 -19.96 13.57
CA GLY A 1 7.16 -20.74 12.98
C GLY A 1 5.79 -20.41 13.59
N ASP A 2 5.68 -20.29 14.91
CA ASP A 2 4.38 -20.19 15.56
C ASP A 2 3.73 -18.79 15.46
N VAL A 3 4.52 -17.73 15.43
CA VAL A 3 3.98 -16.34 15.32
C VAL A 3 3.37 -16.12 13.93
N TYR A 4 3.99 -16.64 12.88
CA TYR A 4 3.49 -16.58 11.51
C TYR A 4 2.13 -17.25 11.37
N LYS A 5 1.99 -18.47 11.87
CA LYS A 5 0.73 -19.22 11.83
C LYS A 5 -0.39 -18.54 12.61
N ARG A 6 -0.05 -17.90 13.72
CA ARG A 6 -1.03 -17.23 14.58
C ARG A 6 -1.71 -16.05 13.88
N GLN A 7 -0.97 -15.27 13.11
CA GLN A 7 -1.54 -14.11 12.39
C GLN A 7 -2.46 -14.54 11.25
N GLU A 8 -2.05 -15.57 10.49
CA GLU A 8 -2.91 -16.15 9.45
C GLU A 8 -4.18 -16.75 10.05
N ILE A 9 -4.08 -17.43 11.19
CA ILE A 9 -5.25 -17.96 11.92
C ILE A 9 -6.18 -16.83 12.33
N ILE A 10 -5.66 -15.72 12.86
CA ILE A 10 -6.49 -14.57 13.25
C ILE A 10 -7.21 -13.99 12.03
N LEU A 11 -6.51 -13.79 10.90
CA LEU A 11 -7.14 -13.30 9.68
C LEU A 11 -8.22 -14.24 9.16
N ASP A 12 -7.99 -15.55 9.23
CA ASP A 12 -8.98 -16.55 8.85
C ASP A 12 -10.19 -16.56 9.79
N ASP A 13 -9.94 -16.49 11.10
CA ASP A 13 -11.01 -16.44 12.12
C ASP A 13 -11.86 -15.16 11.98
N GLU A 14 -11.24 -14.05 11.62
CA GLU A 14 -11.91 -12.78 11.32
C GLU A 14 -12.56 -12.75 9.94
N GLY A 15 -12.44 -13.81 9.16
CA GLY A 15 -13.08 -13.98 7.86
C GLY A 15 -12.45 -13.15 6.74
N ILE A 16 -11.23 -12.67 6.90
CA ILE A 16 -10.56 -11.87 5.87
C ILE A 16 -10.17 -12.74 4.67
N LYS A 17 -10.80 -12.50 3.54
CA LYS A 17 -10.61 -13.29 2.30
C LYS A 17 -9.57 -12.68 1.38
N SER A 18 -9.62 -11.37 1.20
CA SER A 18 -8.69 -10.63 0.36
C SER A 18 -8.42 -9.22 0.90
N THR A 19 -7.32 -8.64 0.46
CA THR A 19 -6.88 -7.32 0.89
C THR A 19 -6.53 -6.43 -0.29
N ILE A 20 -6.56 -5.13 -0.06
CA ILE A 20 -5.92 -4.14 -0.93
C ILE A 20 -4.82 -3.47 -0.13
N VAL A 21 -3.60 -3.56 -0.65
CA VAL A 21 -2.40 -3.08 0.02
C VAL A 21 -2.14 -1.63 -0.36
N LEU A 22 -1.91 -0.76 0.64
CA LEU A 22 -1.42 0.60 0.44
C LEU A 22 0.00 0.73 1.00
N PHE A 23 0.94 1.04 0.11
CA PHE A 23 2.30 1.44 0.45
C PHE A 23 2.48 2.92 0.16
N GLY A 24 3.28 3.62 0.95
CA GLY A 24 3.57 5.03 0.70
C GLY A 24 4.34 5.69 1.83
N GLY A 25 4.71 6.94 1.62
CA GLY A 25 5.58 7.69 2.49
C GLY A 25 4.99 8.00 3.86
N ALA A 26 5.74 7.66 4.91
CA ALA A 26 5.38 7.98 6.29
C ALA A 26 5.43 9.48 6.61
N ARG A 27 6.11 10.26 5.78
CA ARG A 27 6.29 11.71 5.97
C ARG A 27 5.27 12.57 5.23
N ILE A 28 4.41 11.97 4.40
CA ILE A 28 3.36 12.69 3.68
C ILE A 28 2.29 13.11 4.67
N LEU A 29 2.08 14.42 4.79
CA LEU A 29 1.15 15.02 5.74
C LEU A 29 -0.22 15.23 5.10
N GLU A 30 -1.26 15.22 5.92
CA GLU A 30 -2.58 15.69 5.50
C GLU A 30 -2.50 17.17 5.05
N PRO A 31 -3.33 17.61 4.08
CA PRO A 31 -3.24 18.96 3.52
C PRO A 31 -3.30 20.09 4.54
N GLU A 32 -4.07 19.93 5.60
CA GLU A 32 -4.20 20.92 6.69
C GLU A 32 -2.89 21.13 7.44
N LYS A 33 -2.00 20.17 7.42
CA LYS A 33 -0.68 20.19 8.08
C LYS A 33 0.49 20.37 7.11
N ARG A 34 0.23 20.60 5.81
CA ARG A 34 1.28 20.69 4.78
C ARG A 34 2.36 21.74 5.10
N HIS A 35 1.99 22.79 5.85
CA HIS A 35 2.92 23.84 6.29
C HIS A 35 4.01 23.33 7.24
N GLN A 36 3.84 22.14 7.83
CA GLN A 36 4.81 21.49 8.71
C GLN A 36 5.81 20.61 7.92
N ALA A 37 5.65 20.45 6.60
CA ALA A 37 6.55 19.66 5.78
C ALA A 37 7.95 20.30 5.73
N HIS A 38 8.99 19.45 5.79
CA HIS A 38 10.37 19.91 5.78
C HIS A 38 10.81 20.52 4.44
N THR A 39 10.13 20.20 3.35
CA THR A 39 10.43 20.73 2.01
C THR A 39 9.14 21.09 1.28
N LYS A 40 9.24 22.01 0.31
CA LYS A 40 8.12 22.35 -0.56
C LYS A 40 7.67 21.13 -1.38
N ALA A 41 8.61 20.32 -1.87
CA ALA A 41 8.30 19.12 -2.62
C ALA A 41 7.46 18.13 -1.80
N LEU A 42 7.81 17.95 -0.52
CA LEU A 42 7.02 17.10 0.39
C LEU A 42 5.63 17.70 0.64
N ALA A 43 5.53 19.02 0.84
CA ALA A 43 4.25 19.69 0.99
C ALA A 43 3.34 19.50 -0.23
N ASP A 44 3.89 19.52 -1.43
CA ASP A 44 3.16 19.32 -2.69
C ASP A 44 2.61 17.88 -2.83
N LEU A 45 3.16 16.90 -2.10
CA LEU A 45 2.67 15.53 -2.06
C LEU A 45 1.48 15.32 -1.10
N SER A 46 1.12 16.32 -0.31
CA SER A 46 0.01 16.22 0.67
C SER A 46 -1.33 15.83 0.04
N LYS A 47 -1.57 16.18 -1.21
CA LYS A 47 -2.76 15.75 -1.97
C LYS A 47 -2.93 14.23 -2.01
N TYR A 48 -1.83 13.48 -1.99
CA TYR A 48 -1.87 12.01 -2.01
C TYR A 48 -2.31 11.41 -0.68
N TYR A 49 -2.18 12.12 0.43
CA TYR A 49 -2.83 11.71 1.69
C TYR A 49 -4.35 11.65 1.50
N ASP A 50 -4.94 12.70 0.95
CA ASP A 50 -6.39 12.75 0.69
C ASP A 50 -6.82 11.69 -0.33
N GLU A 51 -6.05 11.48 -1.38
CA GLU A 51 -6.35 10.44 -2.37
C GLU A 51 -6.30 9.03 -1.76
N ALA A 52 -5.32 8.74 -0.90
CA ALA A 52 -5.23 7.48 -0.19
C ALA A 52 -6.41 7.27 0.76
N ARG A 53 -6.78 8.31 1.50
CA ARG A 53 -7.94 8.28 2.41
C ARG A 53 -9.25 8.06 1.65
N LEU A 54 -9.45 8.80 0.56
CA LEU A 54 -10.65 8.68 -0.29
C LEU A 54 -10.73 7.30 -0.95
N PHE A 55 -9.62 6.80 -1.49
CA PHE A 55 -9.54 5.48 -2.10
C PHE A 55 -9.93 4.39 -1.08
N ALA A 56 -9.32 4.40 0.09
CA ALA A 56 -9.62 3.44 1.15
C ALA A 56 -11.07 3.50 1.61
N LYS A 57 -11.64 4.70 1.73
CA LYS A 57 -13.05 4.89 2.06
C LYS A 57 -13.96 4.26 1.01
N LYS A 58 -13.72 4.53 -0.28
CA LYS A 58 -14.53 4.00 -1.38
C LYS A 58 -14.44 2.48 -1.50
N ILE A 59 -13.25 1.93 -1.39
CA ILE A 59 -13.04 0.47 -1.36
C ILE A 59 -13.81 -0.17 -0.21
N THR A 60 -13.73 0.42 0.98
CA THR A 60 -14.39 -0.11 2.17
C THR A 60 -15.91 -0.04 2.06
N LEU A 61 -16.45 1.06 1.52
CA LEU A 61 -17.90 1.20 1.27
C LEU A 61 -18.44 0.15 0.27
N ALA A 62 -17.62 -0.24 -0.70
CA ALA A 62 -17.99 -1.26 -1.69
C ALA A 62 -17.74 -2.70 -1.22
N SER A 63 -17.07 -2.89 -0.08
CA SER A 63 -16.70 -4.19 0.47
C SER A 63 -17.83 -4.79 1.30
N ASP A 64 -17.86 -6.13 1.34
CA ASP A 64 -18.69 -6.89 2.27
C ASP A 64 -18.09 -6.97 3.69
N GLY A 65 -16.94 -6.34 3.93
CA GLY A 65 -16.19 -6.40 5.18
C GLY A 65 -15.18 -7.55 5.27
N TYR A 66 -15.15 -8.44 4.29
CA TYR A 66 -14.28 -9.62 4.23
C TYR A 66 -13.39 -9.65 2.99
N THR A 67 -13.82 -9.04 1.89
CA THR A 67 -13.05 -8.90 0.65
C THR A 67 -12.54 -7.49 0.48
N ASN A 68 -11.36 -7.34 -0.12
CA ASN A 68 -10.72 -6.05 -0.37
C ASN A 68 -10.57 -5.19 0.89
N VAL A 69 -10.23 -5.82 2.01
CA VAL A 69 -9.96 -5.12 3.26
C VAL A 69 -8.62 -4.37 3.14
N ILE A 70 -8.61 -3.10 3.52
CA ILE A 70 -7.41 -2.26 3.45
C ILE A 70 -6.35 -2.79 4.41
N VAL A 71 -5.11 -2.94 3.92
CA VAL A 71 -3.93 -3.26 4.71
C VAL A 71 -2.82 -2.26 4.47
N THR A 72 -2.23 -1.77 5.54
CA THR A 72 -1.09 -0.86 5.53
C THR A 72 -0.02 -1.31 6.51
N GLY A 73 1.12 -0.62 6.50
CA GLY A 73 2.16 -0.81 7.52
C GLY A 73 1.82 -0.23 8.90
N GLY A 74 0.66 0.38 9.07
CA GLY A 74 0.17 0.88 10.36
C GLY A 74 0.85 2.15 10.89
N GLY A 75 1.79 2.74 10.13
CA GLY A 75 2.50 3.96 10.50
C GLY A 75 1.77 5.26 10.13
N PRO A 76 2.47 6.40 10.20
CA PRO A 76 1.93 7.70 9.80
C PRO A 76 1.90 7.89 8.28
N GLY A 77 1.45 9.04 7.84
CA GLY A 77 1.44 9.44 6.42
C GLY A 77 0.41 8.68 5.62
N VAL A 78 0.80 8.13 4.48
CA VAL A 78 -0.08 7.38 3.59
C VAL A 78 -0.71 6.16 4.28
N MET A 79 0.03 5.48 5.14
CA MET A 79 -0.49 4.36 5.92
C MET A 79 -1.65 4.78 6.82
N GLU A 80 -1.48 5.89 7.55
CA GLU A 80 -2.55 6.49 8.35
C GLU A 80 -3.76 6.87 7.48
N ALA A 81 -3.52 7.50 6.34
CA ALA A 81 -4.58 7.89 5.41
C ALA A 81 -5.42 6.69 4.96
N GLY A 82 -4.78 5.57 4.65
CA GLY A 82 -5.45 4.34 4.27
C GLY A 82 -6.34 3.77 5.38
N ASN A 83 -5.80 3.62 6.57
CA ASN A 83 -6.57 3.14 7.73
C ASN A 83 -7.70 4.12 8.10
N ARG A 84 -7.43 5.41 8.04
CA ARG A 84 -8.41 6.47 8.32
C ARG A 84 -9.57 6.44 7.34
N GLY A 85 -9.31 6.26 6.05
CA GLY A 85 -10.35 6.13 5.03
C GLY A 85 -11.27 4.93 5.26
N ALA A 86 -10.71 3.79 5.63
CA ALA A 86 -11.50 2.62 6.01
C ALA A 86 -12.39 2.90 7.23
N LYS A 87 -11.84 3.56 8.24
CA LYS A 87 -12.60 3.98 9.44
C LYS A 87 -13.69 4.98 9.12
N ASP A 88 -13.44 5.94 8.22
CA ASP A 88 -14.46 6.90 7.74
C ASP A 88 -15.67 6.19 7.14
N ALA A 89 -15.47 5.04 6.52
CA ALA A 89 -16.53 4.21 5.95
C ALA A 89 -17.19 3.27 6.98
N GLY A 90 -16.75 3.30 8.23
CA GLY A 90 -17.23 2.39 9.28
C GLY A 90 -16.71 0.96 9.15
N GLY A 91 -15.68 0.71 8.34
CA GLY A 91 -15.11 -0.61 8.10
C GLY A 91 -13.82 -0.87 8.89
N ARG A 92 -13.37 -2.13 8.80
CA ARG A 92 -12.14 -2.60 9.41
C ARG A 92 -10.94 -2.36 8.47
N SER A 93 -9.75 -2.22 9.05
CA SER A 93 -8.49 -2.23 8.29
C SER A 93 -7.36 -2.86 9.10
N ILE A 94 -6.37 -3.37 8.39
CA ILE A 94 -5.25 -4.13 8.93
C ILE A 94 -4.02 -3.22 8.99
N GLY A 95 -3.28 -3.32 10.08
CA GLY A 95 -1.96 -2.71 10.24
C GLY A 95 -0.91 -3.77 10.50
N LEU A 96 0.10 -3.84 9.63
CA LEU A 96 1.26 -4.74 9.77
C LEU A 96 2.47 -3.92 10.19
N ASN A 97 2.61 -3.68 11.49
CA ASN A 97 3.70 -2.85 12.03
C ASN A 97 5.02 -3.61 12.12
N ILE A 98 6.12 -2.90 11.89
CA ILE A 98 7.44 -3.36 12.29
C ILE A 98 7.83 -2.67 13.61
N VAL A 99 8.26 -3.43 14.60
CA VAL A 99 8.74 -2.88 15.86
C VAL A 99 10.22 -2.51 15.71
N LEU A 100 10.53 -1.23 15.84
CA LEU A 100 11.89 -0.68 15.76
C LEU A 100 12.27 -0.05 17.11
N PRO A 101 13.60 0.07 17.45
CA PRO A 101 14.05 0.53 18.78
C PRO A 101 13.59 1.94 19.19
N HIS A 102 13.19 2.80 18.24
CA HIS A 102 12.78 4.19 18.47
C HIS A 102 11.42 4.51 17.86
N GLU A 103 10.51 3.55 17.85
CA GLU A 103 9.30 3.65 17.07
C GLU A 103 8.14 4.33 17.76
N GLN A 104 7.33 4.96 16.88
CA GLN A 104 6.02 5.46 17.23
C GLN A 104 5.02 4.30 17.33
N ALA A 105 3.99 4.47 18.14
CA ALA A 105 2.86 3.57 18.18
C ALA A 105 2.16 3.51 16.80
N PRO A 106 1.40 2.43 16.50
CA PRO A 106 0.53 2.36 15.33
C PRO A 106 -0.39 3.57 15.26
N ASN A 107 -0.78 3.96 14.04
CA ASN A 107 -1.78 5.02 13.90
C ASN A 107 -3.10 4.59 14.55
N VAL A 108 -3.88 5.57 15.01
CA VAL A 108 -5.10 5.33 15.81
C VAL A 108 -6.28 4.78 15.00
N TYR A 109 -6.14 4.69 13.68
CA TYR A 109 -7.22 4.26 12.78
C TYR A 109 -7.17 2.78 12.41
N VAL A 110 -6.07 2.08 12.74
CA VAL A 110 -6.00 0.62 12.56
C VAL A 110 -7.01 -0.05 13.47
N THR A 111 -7.74 -1.03 12.96
CA THR A 111 -8.63 -1.86 13.78
C THR A 111 -7.80 -2.61 14.82
N PRO A 112 -8.07 -2.44 16.13
CA PRO A 112 -7.20 -2.98 17.18
C PRO A 112 -6.95 -4.48 17.09
N GLU A 113 -7.97 -5.27 16.76
CA GLU A 113 -7.89 -6.73 16.60
C GLU A 113 -7.11 -7.16 15.36
N LEU A 114 -6.91 -6.24 14.40
CA LEU A 114 -6.18 -6.44 13.13
C LEU A 114 -4.86 -5.67 13.10
N CYS A 115 -4.33 -5.30 14.24
CA CYS A 115 -3.04 -4.66 14.41
C CYS A 115 -2.00 -5.70 14.81
N PHE A 116 -1.06 -5.99 13.92
CA PHE A 116 -0.02 -7.00 14.13
C PHE A 116 1.35 -6.36 14.22
N ASN A 117 2.15 -6.82 15.17
CA ASN A 117 3.52 -6.34 15.38
C ASN A 117 4.53 -7.39 14.95
N PHE A 118 5.46 -6.98 14.10
CA PHE A 118 6.54 -7.81 13.58
C PHE A 118 7.89 -7.32 14.08
N HIS A 119 8.76 -8.24 14.45
CA HIS A 119 10.14 -7.95 14.81
C HIS A 119 11.12 -8.11 13.62
N TYR A 120 10.66 -8.77 12.55
CA TYR A 120 11.48 -9.07 11.37
C TYR A 120 10.77 -8.63 10.09
N PHE A 121 11.47 -7.88 9.24
CA PHE A 121 10.95 -7.39 7.97
C PHE A 121 10.50 -8.51 7.03
N ALA A 122 11.28 -9.58 6.92
CA ALA A 122 11.00 -10.67 6.00
C ALA A 122 9.64 -11.35 6.26
N MET A 123 9.29 -11.54 7.53
CA MET A 123 8.01 -12.12 7.93
C MET A 123 6.83 -11.21 7.57
N ARG A 124 6.97 -9.90 7.83
CA ARG A 124 5.96 -8.89 7.54
C ARG A 124 5.65 -8.79 6.05
N LYS A 125 6.67 -8.82 5.20
CA LYS A 125 6.54 -8.72 3.74
C LYS A 125 5.61 -9.78 3.15
N MET A 126 5.75 -11.01 3.59
CA MET A 126 4.91 -12.11 3.12
C MET A 126 3.42 -11.87 3.41
N HIS A 127 3.11 -11.33 4.59
CA HIS A 127 1.73 -11.06 5.00
C HIS A 127 1.06 -9.95 4.20
N PHE A 128 1.82 -8.99 3.66
CA PHE A 128 1.24 -7.98 2.78
C PHE A 128 0.66 -8.59 1.50
N LEU A 129 1.31 -9.58 0.94
CA LEU A 129 1.06 -10.04 -0.43
C LEU A 129 0.19 -11.29 -0.53
N MET A 130 0.09 -12.08 0.55
CA MET A 130 -0.59 -13.39 0.52
C MET A 130 -2.06 -13.32 0.09
N ARG A 131 -2.76 -12.25 0.45
CA ARG A 131 -4.20 -12.07 0.18
C ARG A 131 -4.48 -10.87 -0.72
N ALA A 132 -3.44 -10.26 -1.28
CA ALA A 132 -3.58 -9.03 -2.04
C ALA A 132 -4.35 -9.26 -3.35
N SER A 133 -5.40 -8.50 -3.56
CA SER A 133 -6.14 -8.40 -4.83
C SER A 133 -5.71 -7.17 -5.65
N ALA A 134 -5.08 -6.20 -5.03
CA ALA A 134 -4.45 -5.05 -5.66
C ALA A 134 -3.38 -4.45 -4.75
N ILE A 135 -2.41 -3.78 -5.34
CA ILE A 135 -1.33 -3.09 -4.64
C ILE A 135 -1.32 -1.63 -5.12
N CYS A 136 -1.55 -0.71 -4.20
CA CYS A 136 -1.55 0.73 -4.45
C CYS A 136 -0.33 1.36 -3.81
N ILE A 137 0.49 2.03 -4.60
CA ILE A 137 1.77 2.57 -4.18
C ILE A 137 1.76 4.07 -4.39
N PHE A 138 1.87 4.80 -3.29
CA PHE A 138 1.93 6.27 -3.25
C PHE A 138 3.38 6.73 -3.16
N PRO A 139 3.66 7.99 -3.48
CA PRO A 139 5.00 8.53 -3.30
C PRO A 139 5.58 8.21 -1.92
N GLY A 140 6.84 7.81 -1.88
CA GLY A 140 7.51 7.41 -0.65
C GLY A 140 9.01 7.23 -0.82
N GLY A 141 9.66 6.84 0.25
CA GLY A 141 11.10 6.65 0.30
C GLY A 141 11.55 5.19 0.16
N PHE A 142 12.64 4.86 0.82
CA PHE A 142 13.28 3.53 0.69
C PHE A 142 12.37 2.36 1.03
N GLY A 143 11.58 2.48 2.10
CA GLY A 143 10.66 1.40 2.48
C GLY A 143 9.58 1.17 1.44
N THR A 144 9.05 2.23 0.85
CA THR A 144 8.06 2.16 -0.23
C THR A 144 8.67 1.54 -1.49
N LEU A 145 9.88 1.97 -1.88
CA LEU A 145 10.61 1.41 -3.03
C LEU A 145 10.92 -0.07 -2.85
N ASP A 146 11.33 -0.48 -1.66
CA ASP A 146 11.60 -1.87 -1.31
C ASP A 146 10.36 -2.75 -1.54
N GLU A 147 9.22 -2.36 -0.98
CA GLU A 147 7.98 -3.10 -1.15
C GLU A 147 7.48 -3.12 -2.61
N MET A 148 7.63 -2.01 -3.33
CA MET A 148 7.26 -1.92 -4.74
C MET A 148 8.07 -2.90 -5.60
N PHE A 149 9.39 -2.84 -5.50
CA PHE A 149 10.25 -3.67 -6.34
C PHE A 149 10.19 -5.14 -5.96
N GLU A 150 9.97 -5.47 -4.69
CA GLU A 150 9.72 -6.84 -4.29
C GLU A 150 8.43 -7.39 -4.89
N SER A 151 7.34 -6.62 -4.83
CA SER A 151 6.05 -7.00 -5.42
C SER A 151 6.18 -7.22 -6.93
N LEU A 152 6.85 -6.31 -7.64
CA LEU A 152 7.09 -6.43 -9.08
C LEU A 152 7.96 -7.64 -9.42
N THR A 153 8.98 -7.91 -8.63
CA THR A 153 9.86 -9.08 -8.82
C THR A 153 9.09 -10.38 -8.64
N LEU A 154 8.25 -10.48 -7.62
CA LEU A 154 7.44 -11.69 -7.36
C LEU A 154 6.45 -11.97 -8.48
N ILE A 155 5.82 -10.93 -9.04
CA ILE A 155 4.91 -11.06 -10.18
C ILE A 155 5.70 -11.44 -11.44
N GLN A 156 6.78 -10.72 -11.76
CA GLN A 156 7.62 -10.96 -12.93
C GLN A 156 8.16 -12.38 -12.97
N THR A 157 8.57 -12.91 -11.82
CA THR A 157 9.16 -14.26 -11.72
C THR A 157 8.13 -15.37 -11.55
N GLY A 158 6.84 -15.05 -11.57
CA GLY A 158 5.75 -16.02 -11.43
C GLY A 158 5.59 -16.60 -10.02
N ARG A 159 6.21 -15.98 -9.00
CA ARG A 159 6.07 -16.39 -7.60
C ARG A 159 4.76 -15.89 -6.97
N MET A 160 4.18 -14.87 -7.56
CA MET A 160 2.89 -14.30 -7.19
C MET A 160 2.04 -14.16 -8.45
N ALA A 161 0.75 -14.50 -8.35
CA ALA A 161 -0.19 -14.27 -9.44
C ALA A 161 -0.27 -12.75 -9.74
N PRO A 162 -0.41 -12.35 -11.02
CA PRO A 162 -0.57 -10.95 -11.37
C PRO A 162 -1.79 -10.34 -10.69
N VAL A 163 -1.59 -9.14 -10.14
CA VAL A 163 -2.63 -8.27 -9.60
C VAL A 163 -2.38 -6.85 -10.08
N PRO A 164 -3.38 -5.96 -10.09
CA PRO A 164 -3.15 -4.56 -10.42
C PRO A 164 -2.11 -3.95 -9.47
N VAL A 165 -1.07 -3.34 -10.03
CA VAL A 165 -0.08 -2.55 -9.29
C VAL A 165 -0.21 -1.12 -9.76
N LEU A 166 -0.76 -0.26 -8.91
CA LEU A 166 -1.11 1.12 -9.24
C LEU A 166 -0.14 2.08 -8.54
N LEU A 167 0.54 2.91 -9.33
CA LEU A 167 1.47 3.92 -8.85
C LEU A 167 0.80 5.30 -8.91
N PHE A 168 0.53 5.88 -7.76
CA PHE A 168 -0.01 7.24 -7.66
C PHE A 168 1.09 8.28 -7.84
N GLY A 169 0.88 9.22 -8.74
CA GLY A 169 1.82 10.30 -8.99
C GLY A 169 2.88 9.97 -10.04
N GLU A 170 2.49 9.88 -11.30
CA GLU A 170 3.38 9.55 -12.42
C GLU A 170 4.64 10.44 -12.44
N ALA A 171 4.48 11.76 -12.26
CA ALA A 171 5.60 12.69 -12.27
C ALA A 171 6.62 12.38 -11.17
N PHE A 172 6.17 12.05 -9.95
CA PHE A 172 7.06 11.62 -8.88
C PHE A 172 7.82 10.35 -9.26
N TRP A 173 7.11 9.32 -9.71
CA TRP A 173 7.71 8.03 -10.00
C TRP A 173 8.70 8.08 -11.16
N ARG A 174 8.40 8.83 -12.22
CA ARG A 174 9.31 9.03 -13.34
C ARG A 174 10.53 9.88 -12.98
N SER A 175 10.43 10.73 -11.96
CA SER A 175 11.59 11.48 -11.46
C SER A 175 12.54 10.64 -10.59
N ILE A 176 12.04 9.56 -10.01
CA ILE A 176 12.80 8.69 -9.10
C ILE A 176 13.33 7.44 -9.82
N VAL A 177 12.52 6.84 -10.70
CA VAL A 177 12.88 5.62 -11.43
C VAL A 177 12.89 5.90 -12.93
N ASN A 178 14.00 5.64 -13.57
CA ASN A 178 14.09 5.64 -15.02
C ASN A 178 13.64 4.29 -15.58
N TRP A 179 12.33 4.15 -15.76
CA TRP A 179 11.70 2.91 -16.25
C TRP A 179 12.21 2.50 -17.63
N ASP A 180 12.30 3.46 -18.55
CA ASP A 180 12.81 3.22 -19.90
C ASP A 180 14.28 2.79 -19.88
N GLY A 181 15.07 3.35 -18.98
CA GLY A 181 16.48 2.96 -18.79
C GLY A 181 16.65 1.50 -18.36
N LEU A 182 15.69 0.95 -17.59
CA LEU A 182 15.71 -0.47 -17.23
C LEU A 182 15.46 -1.36 -18.46
N VAL A 183 14.55 -0.97 -19.33
CA VAL A 183 14.28 -1.65 -20.61
C VAL A 183 15.47 -1.54 -21.55
N ASP A 184 15.97 -0.33 -21.75
CA ASP A 184 17.10 -0.04 -22.68
C ASP A 184 18.39 -0.81 -22.28
N SER A 185 18.60 -0.98 -20.97
CA SER A 185 19.73 -1.76 -20.45
C SER A 185 19.55 -3.28 -20.60
N GLY A 186 18.33 -3.73 -20.93
CA GLY A 186 18.00 -5.15 -21.01
C GLY A 186 17.85 -5.84 -19.65
N THR A 187 17.78 -5.09 -18.54
CA THR A 187 17.62 -5.67 -17.20
C THR A 187 16.18 -6.08 -16.92
N ILE A 188 15.22 -5.49 -17.63
CA ILE A 188 13.82 -5.93 -17.71
C ILE A 188 13.38 -5.96 -19.18
N ALA A 189 12.31 -6.69 -19.47
CA ALA A 189 11.68 -6.67 -20.80
C ALA A 189 10.69 -5.49 -20.90
N GLU A 190 10.39 -5.05 -22.13
CA GLU A 190 9.42 -3.97 -22.38
C GLU A 190 8.04 -4.35 -21.81
N GLU A 191 7.65 -5.60 -21.93
CA GLU A 191 6.39 -6.13 -21.42
C GLU A 191 6.28 -6.05 -19.89
N ASP A 192 7.40 -6.02 -19.17
CA ASP A 192 7.40 -5.87 -17.71
C ASP A 192 6.84 -4.51 -17.26
N LEU A 193 6.89 -3.49 -18.11
CA LEU A 193 6.27 -2.20 -17.83
C LEU A 193 4.73 -2.28 -17.75
N ASN A 194 4.12 -3.30 -18.32
CA ASN A 194 2.68 -3.53 -18.22
C ASN A 194 2.25 -4.01 -16.82
N LEU A 195 3.20 -4.37 -15.95
CA LEU A 195 2.91 -4.74 -14.56
C LEU A 195 2.43 -3.55 -13.74
N ILE A 196 2.75 -2.33 -14.14
CA ILE A 196 2.38 -1.10 -13.42
C ILE A 196 1.40 -0.26 -14.24
N LYS A 197 0.57 0.50 -13.52
CA LYS A 197 -0.26 1.55 -14.11
C LYS A 197 -0.16 2.81 -13.27
N PHE A 198 0.14 3.94 -13.90
CA PHE A 198 0.13 5.24 -13.24
C PHE A 198 -1.29 5.77 -13.10
N VAL A 199 -1.61 6.28 -11.93
CA VAL A 199 -2.89 6.93 -11.60
C VAL A 199 -2.63 8.18 -10.78
N GLU A 200 -3.57 9.12 -10.79
CA GLU A 200 -3.46 10.36 -10.02
C GLU A 200 -4.49 10.45 -8.90
N THR A 201 -5.64 9.83 -9.08
CA THR A 201 -6.79 9.98 -8.17
C THR A 201 -7.33 8.64 -7.69
N ALA A 202 -8.07 8.70 -6.58
CA ALA A 202 -8.79 7.54 -6.06
C ALA A 202 -9.74 6.94 -7.12
N ASP A 203 -10.45 7.79 -7.86
CA ASP A 203 -11.41 7.33 -8.88
C ASP A 203 -10.71 6.63 -10.04
N GLU A 204 -9.58 7.14 -10.52
CA GLU A 204 -8.77 6.46 -11.54
C GLU A 204 -8.28 5.09 -11.06
N ALA A 205 -7.88 4.99 -9.80
CA ALA A 205 -7.44 3.72 -9.23
C ALA A 205 -8.57 2.70 -9.12
N LEU A 206 -9.76 3.12 -8.71
CA LEU A 206 -10.95 2.27 -8.67
C LEU A 206 -11.33 1.76 -10.05
N GLU A 207 -11.32 2.64 -11.06
CA GLU A 207 -11.59 2.28 -12.45
C GLU A 207 -10.58 1.25 -12.94
N ALA A 208 -9.28 1.48 -12.69
CA ALA A 208 -8.22 0.56 -13.07
C ALA A 208 -8.38 -0.83 -12.44
N ILE A 209 -8.81 -0.92 -11.19
CA ILE A 209 -9.07 -2.19 -10.52
C ILE A 209 -10.29 -2.89 -11.14
N ASN A 210 -11.37 -2.14 -11.41
CA ASN A 210 -12.59 -2.71 -11.97
C ASN A 210 -12.42 -3.20 -13.41
N GLU A 211 -11.57 -2.52 -14.19
CA GLU A 211 -11.29 -2.87 -15.58
C GLU A 211 -10.18 -3.91 -15.74
N TRP A 212 -9.46 -4.21 -14.66
CA TRP A 212 -8.30 -5.09 -14.73
C TRP A 212 -8.73 -6.51 -15.13
N GLN A 213 -8.11 -7.00 -16.19
CA GLN A 213 -8.31 -8.35 -16.74
C GLN A 213 -6.94 -9.02 -16.87
N PHE A 214 -6.92 -10.33 -16.63
CA PHE A 214 -5.77 -11.17 -16.89
C PHE A 214 -5.47 -11.25 -18.39
#